data_fe0d024f6b854057232ce06d81eba293
#
_entry.id   fe0d024f6b854057232ce06d81eba293
#
_cell.length_a   1.000
_cell.length_b   1.000
_cell.length_c   1.000
_cell.angle_alpha   90.00
_cell.angle_beta   90.00
_cell.angle_gamma   90.00
#
_symmetry.space_group_name_H-M   'P 1'
#
loop_
_entity.id
_entity.type
_entity.pdbx_description
1 polymer ?
#
loop_
_entity_poly.entity_id
_entity_poly.type
_entity_poly.pdbx_seq_one_letter_code
_entity_poly.pdbx_strand_id
1 'polypeptide(L)'
;MAGLVLASTLMTATTGWASTGRQTPVTGPPPGVTAWRSDTATGPELPDPARATPMEVHDFLADLTERQLTVLVERHPLILGNLDGAPVALRYTANARALADARAEERKRAADQRLSGEERDRAAERAERYRGLLEPGRQILAFDPRGRGQVAEVFGDLDGARHVAVVVPGSDIDLDTFDRSGNPYGTAAGMARSLAGATDGQTTVIAWVGYTTPVGIGPDAATGRLAEAGAPRLRRFVEGLDAVGLPDPALFCHSYGSVVCGLAAPHLRMTDLVVLGSPGMRAADAGSLGTTARVWAARSAGDWIGKVPHLRLFELGHGTDPTAPGFGARRVPAQRVSGHSDYFAPGTDALAAFAAIAEGRTA
;
A
#
# COMPACT_ATOMS: atom_id res chain seq x y z
N MET A 1 29.94 7.01 30.43
CA MET A 1 29.54 8.15 29.59
C MET A 1 30.34 8.13 28.28
N ALA A 2 29.98 7.26 27.36
CA ALA A 2 30.56 7.17 26.00
C ALA A 2 29.55 6.49 25.10
N GLY A 3 28.52 7.19 24.68
CA GLY A 3 27.46 6.61 23.88
C GLY A 3 26.60 7.60 23.08
N LEU A 4 27.03 8.85 22.94
CA LEU A 4 26.18 9.90 22.35
C LEU A 4 26.81 10.69 21.19
N VAL A 5 27.89 10.22 20.57
CA VAL A 5 28.64 11.01 19.56
C VAL A 5 28.65 10.40 18.16
N LEU A 6 27.98 9.29 17.90
CA LEU A 6 28.01 8.61 16.57
C LEU A 6 26.81 8.86 15.65
N ALA A 7 25.93 9.83 15.99
CA ALA A 7 24.77 10.15 15.15
C ALA A 7 24.95 11.38 14.23
N SER A 8 26.11 12.03 14.20
CA SER A 8 26.24 13.36 13.59
C SER A 8 26.97 13.39 12.24
N THR A 9 27.44 12.30 11.67
CA THR A 9 28.32 12.32 10.47
C THR A 9 27.77 11.66 9.22
N LEU A 10 26.46 11.37 9.14
CA LEU A 10 25.84 10.78 7.93
C LEU A 10 24.84 11.73 7.24
N MET A 11 24.90 13.03 7.49
CA MET A 11 23.96 14.04 6.97
C MET A 11 24.53 14.92 5.85
N THR A 12 25.38 14.43 4.97
CA THR A 12 25.79 15.24 3.80
C THR A 12 25.77 14.43 2.54
N ALA A 13 24.57 14.14 2.01
CA ALA A 13 24.33 13.87 0.59
C ALA A 13 22.86 13.55 0.28
N THR A 14 21.90 14.40 0.68
CA THR A 14 20.62 14.52 -0.03
C THR A 14 20.05 15.89 0.24
N THR A 15 20.34 16.85 -0.62
CA THR A 15 19.63 18.12 -0.71
C THR A 15 18.25 17.86 -1.28
N GLY A 16 17.27 17.71 -0.41
CA GLY A 16 15.90 17.50 -0.84
C GLY A 16 14.97 17.33 0.37
N TRP A 17 14.45 18.44 0.91
CA TRP A 17 13.24 18.51 1.74
C TRP A 17 13.22 17.69 3.03
N ALA A 18 13.94 18.14 4.04
CA ALA A 18 13.60 17.83 5.42
C ALA A 18 12.30 18.59 5.78
N SER A 19 11.14 17.98 5.58
CA SER A 19 9.91 18.46 6.21
C SER A 19 10.06 18.20 7.71
N THR A 20 10.31 19.24 8.48
CA THR A 20 10.49 19.20 9.94
C THR A 20 9.18 18.95 10.70
N GLY A 21 8.07 18.73 10.00
CA GLY A 21 6.74 18.50 10.56
C GLY A 21 6.35 17.02 10.56
N ARG A 22 5.75 16.56 11.65
CA ARG A 22 5.09 15.24 11.69
C ARG A 22 3.94 15.20 10.69
N GLN A 23 3.88 14.17 9.86
CA GLN A 23 2.76 13.95 8.93
C GLN A 23 1.50 13.56 9.69
N THR A 24 0.35 14.05 9.26
CA THR A 24 -0.95 13.59 9.74
C THR A 24 -1.39 12.38 8.93
N PRO A 25 -1.63 11.21 9.54
CA PRO A 25 -2.09 10.05 8.81
C PRO A 25 -3.49 10.28 8.24
N VAL A 26 -3.68 9.90 6.99
CA VAL A 26 -5.00 9.86 6.36
C VAL A 26 -5.72 8.61 6.84
N THR A 27 -6.80 8.80 7.60
CA THR A 27 -7.62 7.74 8.18
C THR A 27 -9.09 7.93 7.82
N GLY A 28 -9.90 6.91 8.07
CA GLY A 28 -11.33 6.92 7.79
C GLY A 28 -11.67 6.98 6.28
N PRO A 29 -12.96 6.95 5.94
CA PRO A 29 -13.42 6.98 4.56
C PRO A 29 -13.08 8.32 3.87
N PRO A 30 -12.99 8.34 2.53
CA PRO A 30 -12.77 9.57 1.78
C PRO A 30 -13.95 10.55 1.89
N PRO A 31 -13.79 11.80 1.40
CA PRO A 31 -14.87 12.80 1.39
C PRO A 31 -16.13 12.31 0.69
N GLY A 32 -17.30 12.82 1.13
CA GLY A 32 -18.60 12.48 0.54
C GLY A 32 -19.50 11.63 1.44
N VAL A 33 -19.04 11.23 2.63
CA VAL A 33 -19.79 10.36 3.56
C VAL A 33 -21.17 10.93 3.94
N THR A 34 -21.28 12.24 4.13
CA THR A 34 -22.57 12.85 4.47
C THR A 34 -23.58 12.71 3.32
N ALA A 35 -23.14 13.00 2.08
CA ALA A 35 -23.99 12.81 0.91
C ALA A 35 -24.34 11.33 0.68
N TRP A 36 -23.39 10.42 0.90
CA TRP A 36 -23.62 8.99 0.85
C TRP A 36 -24.70 8.54 1.85
N ARG A 37 -24.57 8.90 3.12
CA ARG A 37 -25.53 8.50 4.17
C ARG A 37 -26.93 9.08 3.96
N SER A 38 -27.07 10.25 3.32
CA SER A 38 -28.35 10.89 3.04
C SER A 38 -28.97 10.47 1.71
N ASP A 39 -28.29 9.62 0.93
CA ASP A 39 -28.80 9.20 -0.37
C ASP A 39 -29.83 8.09 -0.24
N THR A 40 -31.01 8.33 -0.79
CA THR A 40 -32.13 7.39 -0.82
C THR A 40 -32.44 6.87 -2.22
N ALA A 41 -31.59 7.17 -3.22
CA ALA A 41 -31.86 6.83 -4.62
C ALA A 41 -31.89 5.30 -4.87
N THR A 42 -31.27 4.50 -4.01
CA THR A 42 -31.32 3.04 -4.08
C THR A 42 -32.48 2.44 -3.29
N GLY A 43 -33.22 3.23 -2.51
CA GLY A 43 -34.31 2.79 -1.63
C GLY A 43 -33.82 2.39 -0.23
N PRO A 44 -33.03 1.30 -0.06
CA PRO A 44 -32.45 0.95 1.23
C PRO A 44 -31.40 1.96 1.73
N GLU A 45 -31.22 2.02 3.07
CA GLU A 45 -30.14 2.81 3.68
C GLU A 45 -28.78 2.27 3.27
N LEU A 46 -27.89 3.13 2.79
CA LEU A 46 -26.57 2.74 2.36
C LEU A 46 -25.66 2.37 3.57
N PRO A 47 -24.81 1.34 3.46
CA PRO A 47 -23.92 0.94 4.54
C PRO A 47 -22.96 2.07 4.93
N ASP A 48 -22.74 2.27 6.22
CA ASP A 48 -21.83 3.30 6.72
C ASP A 48 -20.37 2.98 6.31
N PRO A 49 -19.71 3.81 5.50
CA PRO A 49 -18.36 3.52 5.01
C PRO A 49 -17.30 3.41 6.11
N ALA A 50 -17.59 3.99 7.30
CA ALA A 50 -16.68 3.96 8.44
C ALA A 50 -16.88 2.73 9.35
N ARG A 51 -18.05 2.09 9.31
CA ARG A 51 -18.47 1.08 10.30
C ARG A 51 -18.84 -0.26 9.70
N ALA A 52 -19.51 -0.26 8.54
CA ALA A 52 -19.94 -1.50 7.91
C ALA A 52 -18.73 -2.39 7.61
N THR A 53 -18.81 -3.66 7.93
CA THR A 53 -17.79 -4.64 7.58
C THR A 53 -17.74 -4.86 6.06
N PRO A 54 -16.62 -5.33 5.51
CA PRO A 54 -16.55 -5.65 4.09
C PRO A 54 -17.61 -6.66 3.63
N MET A 55 -17.97 -7.63 4.46
CA MET A 55 -19.03 -8.59 4.15
C MET A 55 -20.41 -7.92 4.09
N GLU A 56 -20.74 -7.04 5.06
CA GLU A 56 -21.99 -6.27 5.01
C GLU A 56 -22.08 -5.37 3.77
N VAL A 57 -20.95 -4.80 3.34
CA VAL A 57 -20.86 -4.04 2.08
C VAL A 57 -21.13 -4.94 0.88
N HIS A 58 -20.48 -6.12 0.86
CA HIS A 58 -20.65 -7.11 -0.22
C HIS A 58 -22.11 -7.53 -0.36
N ASP A 59 -22.71 -7.99 0.73
CA ASP A 59 -24.09 -8.49 0.76
C ASP A 59 -25.08 -7.41 0.32
N PHE A 60 -24.91 -6.18 0.86
CA PHE A 60 -25.76 -5.05 0.47
C PHE A 60 -25.69 -4.76 -1.03
N LEU A 61 -24.49 -4.70 -1.61
CA LEU A 61 -24.31 -4.38 -3.02
C LEU A 61 -24.77 -5.52 -3.94
N ALA A 62 -24.69 -6.78 -3.49
CA ALA A 62 -25.18 -7.94 -4.23
C ALA A 62 -26.70 -7.94 -4.40
N ASP A 63 -27.44 -7.33 -3.45
CA ASP A 63 -28.90 -7.19 -3.50
C ASP A 63 -29.39 -6.05 -4.43
N LEU A 64 -28.48 -5.19 -4.90
CA LEU A 64 -28.84 -4.06 -5.75
C LEU A 64 -28.91 -4.46 -7.24
N THR A 65 -29.83 -3.84 -7.96
CA THR A 65 -29.92 -3.94 -9.41
C THR A 65 -28.78 -3.19 -10.10
N GLU A 66 -28.42 -3.56 -11.32
CA GLU A 66 -27.41 -2.85 -12.13
C GLU A 66 -27.70 -1.34 -12.26
N ARG A 67 -28.99 -0.96 -12.37
CA ARG A 67 -29.39 0.45 -12.42
C ARG A 67 -29.04 1.18 -11.12
N GLN A 68 -29.29 0.57 -9.97
CA GLN A 68 -28.95 1.17 -8.66
C GLN A 68 -27.45 1.30 -8.50
N LEU A 69 -26.68 0.27 -8.89
CA LEU A 69 -25.22 0.31 -8.89
C LEU A 69 -24.67 1.43 -9.79
N THR A 70 -25.23 1.59 -11.00
CA THR A 70 -24.87 2.70 -11.90
C THR A 70 -25.11 4.07 -11.26
N VAL A 71 -26.26 4.25 -10.61
CA VAL A 71 -26.56 5.49 -9.89
C VAL A 71 -25.56 5.77 -8.77
N LEU A 72 -25.12 4.73 -8.02
CA LEU A 72 -24.10 4.89 -6.99
C LEU A 72 -22.73 5.29 -7.57
N VAL A 73 -22.33 4.70 -8.70
CA VAL A 73 -21.09 5.09 -9.41
C VAL A 73 -21.14 6.55 -9.85
N GLU A 74 -22.28 7.02 -10.34
CA GLU A 74 -22.42 8.39 -10.82
C GLU A 74 -22.41 9.41 -9.67
N ARG A 75 -23.05 9.08 -8.54
CA ARG A 75 -23.26 10.03 -7.43
C ARG A 75 -22.17 9.99 -6.37
N HIS A 76 -21.57 8.81 -6.14
CA HIS A 76 -20.61 8.59 -5.05
C HIS A 76 -19.37 7.81 -5.49
N PRO A 77 -18.73 8.15 -6.62
CA PRO A 77 -17.64 7.33 -7.17
C PRO A 77 -16.48 7.17 -6.18
N LEU A 78 -16.11 8.24 -5.46
CA LEU A 78 -14.99 8.21 -4.54
C LEU A 78 -15.26 7.33 -3.30
N ILE A 79 -16.49 7.35 -2.77
CA ILE A 79 -16.86 6.46 -1.65
C ILE A 79 -16.91 5.02 -2.14
N LEU A 80 -17.67 4.74 -3.19
CA LEU A 80 -17.90 3.40 -3.71
C LEU A 80 -16.61 2.70 -4.15
N GLY A 81 -15.70 3.41 -4.83
CA GLY A 81 -14.42 2.89 -5.26
C GLY A 81 -13.47 2.50 -4.11
N ASN A 82 -13.71 3.05 -2.92
CA ASN A 82 -12.92 2.76 -1.71
C ASN A 82 -13.66 1.90 -0.67
N LEU A 83 -14.86 1.40 -0.99
CA LEU A 83 -15.57 0.45 -0.14
C LEU A 83 -14.96 -0.95 -0.28
N ASP A 84 -14.22 -1.38 0.73
CA ASP A 84 -13.73 -2.75 0.82
C ASP A 84 -14.93 -3.70 0.97
N GLY A 85 -14.94 -4.79 0.18
CA GLY A 85 -16.06 -5.70 0.01
C GLY A 85 -16.97 -5.37 -1.17
N ALA A 86 -16.87 -4.20 -1.79
CA ALA A 86 -17.57 -3.93 -3.05
C ALA A 86 -16.97 -4.80 -4.19
N PRO A 87 -17.82 -5.27 -5.14
CA PRO A 87 -17.36 -6.04 -6.30
C PRO A 87 -16.22 -5.35 -7.05
N VAL A 88 -15.19 -6.10 -7.42
CA VAL A 88 -13.95 -5.59 -8.03
C VAL A 88 -14.23 -4.72 -9.26
N ALA A 89 -15.05 -5.21 -10.20
CA ALA A 89 -15.40 -4.48 -11.41
C ALA A 89 -16.12 -3.15 -11.11
N LEU A 90 -16.95 -3.13 -10.08
CA LEU A 90 -17.64 -1.93 -9.63
C LEU A 90 -16.64 -0.90 -9.04
N ARG A 91 -15.66 -1.37 -8.26
CA ARG A 91 -14.58 -0.50 -7.75
C ARG A 91 -13.74 0.10 -8.88
N TYR A 92 -13.39 -0.67 -9.91
CA TYR A 92 -12.67 -0.16 -11.07
C TYR A 92 -13.45 0.96 -11.76
N THR A 93 -14.74 0.74 -12.03
CA THR A 93 -15.61 1.73 -12.67
C THR A 93 -15.75 3.00 -11.82
N ALA A 94 -15.98 2.84 -10.53
CA ALA A 94 -16.11 3.95 -9.59
C ALA A 94 -14.79 4.74 -9.47
N ASN A 95 -13.64 4.07 -9.35
CA ASN A 95 -12.35 4.74 -9.26
C ASN A 95 -11.94 5.43 -10.57
N ALA A 96 -12.26 4.88 -11.73
CA ALA A 96 -12.05 5.56 -13.01
C ALA A 96 -12.85 6.87 -13.06
N ARG A 97 -14.09 6.88 -12.59
CA ARG A 97 -14.91 8.09 -12.49
C ARG A 97 -14.34 9.06 -11.47
N ALA A 98 -14.00 8.62 -10.26
CA ALA A 98 -13.40 9.45 -9.21
C ALA A 98 -12.09 10.11 -9.66
N LEU A 99 -11.23 9.38 -10.38
CA LEU A 99 -10.02 9.90 -10.99
C LEU A 99 -10.30 10.96 -12.05
N ALA A 100 -11.30 10.73 -12.90
CA ALA A 100 -11.71 11.71 -13.92
C ALA A 100 -12.22 13.02 -13.29
N ASP A 101 -13.04 12.91 -12.25
CA ASP A 101 -13.57 14.05 -11.50
C ASP A 101 -12.45 14.80 -10.77
N ALA A 102 -11.54 14.09 -10.09
CA ALA A 102 -10.38 14.67 -9.41
C ALA A 102 -9.44 15.36 -10.41
N ARG A 103 -9.19 14.75 -11.57
CA ARG A 103 -8.40 15.37 -12.65
C ARG A 103 -9.03 16.65 -13.15
N ALA A 104 -10.35 16.67 -13.37
CA ALA A 104 -11.06 17.86 -13.82
C ALA A 104 -10.94 19.00 -12.79
N GLU A 105 -11.01 18.67 -11.49
CA GLU A 105 -10.84 19.66 -10.44
C GLU A 105 -9.41 20.21 -10.37
N GLU A 106 -8.39 19.37 -10.45
CA GLU A 106 -7.00 19.84 -10.47
C GLU A 106 -6.68 20.67 -11.72
N ARG A 107 -7.28 20.37 -12.87
CA ARG A 107 -7.18 21.24 -14.07
C ARG A 107 -7.80 22.61 -13.86
N LYS A 108 -8.92 22.71 -13.15
CA LYS A 108 -9.53 24.02 -12.78
C LYS A 108 -8.60 24.78 -11.85
N ARG A 109 -8.01 24.11 -10.85
CA ARG A 109 -7.05 24.72 -9.94
C ARG A 109 -5.79 25.20 -10.67
N ALA A 110 -5.27 24.43 -11.61
CA ALA A 110 -4.12 24.81 -12.44
C ALA A 110 -4.39 26.08 -13.27
N ALA A 111 -5.64 26.34 -13.65
CA ALA A 111 -6.06 27.52 -14.39
C ALA A 111 -6.46 28.71 -13.50
N ASP A 112 -6.60 28.52 -12.20
CA ASP A 112 -7.10 29.55 -11.28
C ASP A 112 -6.01 30.59 -10.95
N GLN A 113 -6.15 31.81 -11.49
CA GLN A 113 -5.20 32.91 -11.28
C GLN A 113 -5.17 33.44 -9.82
N ARG A 114 -6.11 33.03 -8.96
CA ARG A 114 -6.12 33.38 -7.53
C ARG A 114 -5.12 32.54 -6.71
N LEU A 115 -4.69 31.40 -7.26
CA LEU A 115 -3.66 30.55 -6.66
C LEU A 115 -2.26 31.06 -7.02
N SER A 116 -1.29 30.79 -6.15
CA SER A 116 0.12 31.04 -6.43
C SER A 116 0.62 30.20 -7.64
N GLY A 117 1.74 30.62 -8.27
CA GLY A 117 2.36 29.85 -9.36
C GLY A 117 2.63 28.41 -8.93
N GLU A 118 3.25 28.24 -7.76
CA GLU A 118 3.57 26.91 -7.21
C GLU A 118 2.35 26.01 -6.96
N GLU A 119 1.24 26.58 -6.51
CA GLU A 119 -0.01 25.83 -6.34
C GLU A 119 -0.63 25.40 -7.67
N ARG A 120 -0.56 26.28 -8.70
CA ARG A 120 -1.01 25.94 -10.05
C ARG A 120 -0.16 24.85 -10.70
N ASP A 121 1.16 24.94 -10.54
CA ASP A 121 2.09 23.95 -11.08
C ASP A 121 1.85 22.57 -10.42
N ARG A 122 1.72 22.52 -9.09
CA ARG A 122 1.35 21.27 -8.39
C ARG A 122 0.00 20.72 -8.83
N ALA A 123 -1.00 21.57 -9.07
CA ALA A 123 -2.29 21.14 -9.56
C ALA A 123 -2.17 20.56 -10.99
N ALA A 124 -1.37 21.19 -11.85
CA ALA A 124 -1.09 20.68 -13.19
C ALA A 124 -0.39 19.31 -13.15
N GLU A 125 0.63 19.14 -12.31
CA GLU A 125 1.33 17.88 -12.10
C GLU A 125 0.39 16.77 -11.60
N ARG A 126 -0.48 17.08 -10.63
CA ARG A 126 -1.49 16.12 -10.13
C ARG A 126 -2.52 15.76 -11.20
N ALA A 127 -3.00 16.72 -11.98
CA ALA A 127 -3.90 16.45 -13.10
C ALA A 127 -3.27 15.50 -14.13
N GLU A 128 -1.98 15.65 -14.38
CA GLU A 128 -1.22 14.79 -15.28
C GLU A 128 -0.99 13.39 -14.67
N ARG A 129 -0.72 13.32 -13.36
CA ARG A 129 -0.65 12.05 -12.61
C ARG A 129 -1.98 11.27 -12.73
N TYR A 130 -3.11 11.93 -12.51
CA TYR A 130 -4.43 11.29 -12.65
C TYR A 130 -4.73 10.87 -14.08
N ARG A 131 -4.24 11.63 -15.09
CA ARG A 131 -4.32 11.21 -16.49
C ARG A 131 -3.60 9.89 -16.72
N GLY A 132 -2.37 9.75 -16.19
CA GLY A 132 -1.61 8.51 -16.29
C GLY A 132 -2.32 7.31 -15.66
N LEU A 133 -3.02 7.51 -14.50
CA LEU A 133 -3.79 6.43 -13.86
C LEU A 133 -5.06 6.06 -14.62
N LEU A 134 -5.53 6.92 -15.54
CA LEU A 134 -6.68 6.68 -16.41
C LEU A 134 -6.31 6.05 -17.76
N GLU A 135 -5.03 5.74 -18.00
CA GLU A 135 -4.62 5.10 -19.25
C GLU A 135 -5.30 3.73 -19.43
N PRO A 136 -5.68 3.37 -20.68
CA PRO A 136 -6.32 2.09 -20.96
C PRO A 136 -5.55 0.89 -20.40
N GLY A 137 -6.26 -0.06 -19.81
CA GLY A 137 -5.68 -1.28 -19.24
C GLY A 137 -5.21 -1.15 -17.79
N ARG A 138 -5.24 0.03 -17.19
CA ARG A 138 -4.98 0.20 -15.76
C ARG A 138 -6.21 -0.18 -14.92
N GLN A 139 -6.00 -0.95 -13.88
CA GLN A 139 -7.05 -1.48 -13.01
C GLN A 139 -6.90 -0.88 -11.60
N ILE A 140 -7.50 0.30 -11.39
CA ILE A 140 -7.37 1.04 -10.13
C ILE A 140 -8.43 0.55 -9.13
N LEU A 141 -8.00 -0.22 -8.14
CA LEU A 141 -8.86 -0.84 -7.13
C LEU A 141 -9.21 0.11 -5.97
N ALA A 142 -8.35 1.09 -5.68
CA ALA A 142 -8.62 2.14 -4.70
C ALA A 142 -7.94 3.44 -5.12
N PHE A 143 -8.58 4.58 -4.79
CA PHE A 143 -8.05 5.92 -5.04
C PHE A 143 -8.54 6.89 -3.98
N ASP A 144 -7.63 7.54 -3.25
CA ASP A 144 -7.95 8.60 -2.31
C ASP A 144 -6.99 9.79 -2.52
N PRO A 145 -7.47 10.94 -3.00
CA PRO A 145 -6.61 12.09 -3.31
C PRO A 145 -6.12 12.86 -2.07
N ARG A 146 -6.57 12.52 -0.85
CA ARG A 146 -6.21 13.24 0.38
C ARG A 146 -4.72 13.12 0.71
N GLY A 147 -4.16 14.20 1.25
CA GLY A 147 -2.74 14.26 1.63
C GLY A 147 -1.85 14.09 0.40
N ARG A 148 -0.90 13.14 0.48
CA ARG A 148 -0.02 12.75 -0.64
C ARG A 148 -0.67 11.70 -1.56
N GLY A 149 -1.94 11.38 -1.31
CA GLY A 149 -2.70 10.42 -2.09
C GLY A 149 -2.41 8.96 -1.74
N GLN A 150 -3.46 8.14 -1.91
CA GLN A 150 -3.40 6.69 -1.74
C GLN A 150 -3.97 6.04 -3.00
N VAL A 151 -3.42 4.88 -3.38
CA VAL A 151 -3.83 4.17 -4.59
C VAL A 151 -3.56 2.67 -4.44
N ALA A 152 -4.45 1.85 -4.99
CA ALA A 152 -4.19 0.44 -5.21
C ALA A 152 -4.44 0.10 -6.68
N GLU A 153 -3.49 -0.58 -7.32
CA GLU A 153 -3.58 -1.03 -8.72
C GLU A 153 -3.34 -2.52 -8.83
N VAL A 154 -4.07 -3.17 -9.69
CA VAL A 154 -4.02 -4.61 -9.93
C VAL A 154 -3.22 -4.90 -11.19
N PHE A 155 -2.31 -5.86 -11.10
CA PHE A 155 -1.50 -6.41 -12.20
C PHE A 155 -1.87 -7.89 -12.39
N GLY A 156 -2.59 -8.19 -13.43
CA GLY A 156 -3.23 -9.46 -13.70
C GLY A 156 -4.74 -9.34 -13.71
N ASP A 157 -5.44 -10.44 -13.52
CA ASP A 157 -6.89 -10.50 -13.45
C ASP A 157 -7.30 -11.09 -12.08
N LEU A 158 -8.12 -10.36 -11.32
CA LEU A 158 -8.66 -10.86 -10.04
C LEU A 158 -9.80 -11.85 -10.25
N ASP A 159 -10.50 -11.78 -11.39
CA ASP A 159 -11.54 -12.76 -11.70
C ASP A 159 -10.89 -14.10 -12.04
N GLY A 160 -11.16 -15.10 -11.20
CA GLY A 160 -10.56 -16.43 -11.34
C GLY A 160 -9.08 -16.54 -10.93
N ALA A 161 -8.50 -15.53 -10.26
CA ALA A 161 -7.14 -15.61 -9.73
C ALA A 161 -6.98 -16.80 -8.77
N ARG A 162 -6.00 -17.67 -9.03
CA ARG A 162 -5.69 -18.80 -8.13
C ARG A 162 -4.84 -18.37 -6.94
N HIS A 163 -4.05 -17.34 -7.13
CA HIS A 163 -3.20 -16.75 -6.11
C HIS A 163 -3.29 -15.22 -6.16
N VAL A 164 -3.30 -14.60 -5.01
CA VAL A 164 -3.25 -13.15 -4.86
C VAL A 164 -2.01 -12.77 -4.07
N ALA A 165 -1.27 -11.78 -4.55
CA ALA A 165 -0.17 -11.18 -3.83
C ALA A 165 -0.44 -9.67 -3.62
N VAL A 166 -0.09 -9.14 -2.46
CA VAL A 166 -0.20 -7.70 -2.16
C VAL A 166 1.16 -7.14 -1.81
N VAL A 167 1.60 -6.13 -2.54
CA VAL A 167 2.85 -5.41 -2.29
C VAL A 167 2.55 -4.17 -1.46
N VAL A 168 3.11 -4.10 -0.25
CA VAL A 168 3.00 -2.98 0.69
C VAL A 168 4.33 -2.23 0.73
N PRO A 169 4.41 -1.02 0.16
CA PRO A 169 5.66 -0.28 0.06
C PRO A 169 6.06 0.40 1.36
N GLY A 170 7.30 0.90 1.41
CA GLY A 170 7.87 1.67 2.51
C GLY A 170 7.73 3.18 2.35
N SER A 171 8.72 3.91 2.93
CA SER A 171 8.81 5.38 2.88
C SER A 171 8.88 5.91 1.46
N ASP A 172 8.48 7.18 1.29
CA ASP A 172 8.56 7.96 0.04
C ASP A 172 7.70 7.44 -1.12
N ILE A 173 6.83 6.46 -0.89
CA ILE A 173 5.96 5.90 -1.91
C ILE A 173 4.51 6.27 -1.58
N ASP A 174 3.96 7.12 -2.42
CA ASP A 174 2.58 7.61 -2.40
C ASP A 174 2.02 7.67 -3.82
N LEU A 175 0.89 8.32 -4.01
CA LEU A 175 0.28 8.45 -5.33
C LEU A 175 1.18 9.19 -6.33
N ASP A 176 1.93 10.21 -5.88
CA ASP A 176 2.78 11.00 -6.78
C ASP A 176 4.05 10.24 -7.22
N THR A 177 4.49 9.27 -6.43
CA THR A 177 5.69 8.46 -6.68
C THR A 177 5.38 6.99 -7.03
N PHE A 178 4.10 6.66 -7.18
CA PHE A 178 3.58 5.30 -7.32
C PHE A 178 4.23 4.47 -8.44
N ASP A 179 4.50 5.09 -9.58
CA ASP A 179 5.01 4.45 -10.80
C ASP A 179 6.11 5.27 -11.49
N ARG A 180 6.85 6.10 -10.75
CA ARG A 180 7.92 6.94 -11.32
C ARG A 180 8.99 6.10 -12.02
N SER A 181 9.49 6.57 -13.16
CA SER A 181 10.44 5.85 -14.01
C SER A 181 11.87 5.78 -13.46
N GLY A 182 12.28 6.75 -12.63
CA GLY A 182 13.67 6.85 -12.12
C GLY A 182 14.10 5.73 -11.17
N ASN A 183 13.16 4.96 -10.63
CA ASN A 183 13.43 3.78 -9.78
C ASN A 183 12.33 2.74 -9.99
N PRO A 184 12.32 2.05 -11.15
CA PRO A 184 11.18 1.23 -11.56
C PRO A 184 10.91 0.04 -10.65
N TYR A 185 11.91 -0.49 -9.95
CA TYR A 185 11.73 -1.65 -9.06
C TYR A 185 11.56 -1.27 -7.58
N GLY A 186 11.72 0.01 -7.24
CA GLY A 186 11.51 0.55 -5.90
C GLY A 186 10.18 1.29 -5.72
N THR A 187 9.34 1.39 -6.77
CA THR A 187 7.99 1.95 -6.69
C THR A 187 6.96 0.86 -6.44
N ALA A 188 5.80 1.19 -5.87
CA ALA A 188 4.76 0.20 -5.60
C ALA A 188 4.29 -0.52 -6.89
N ALA A 189 3.99 0.25 -7.94
CA ALA A 189 3.59 -0.31 -9.23
C ALA A 189 4.71 -1.12 -9.88
N GLY A 190 5.94 -0.66 -9.77
CA GLY A 190 7.09 -1.36 -10.36
C GLY A 190 7.40 -2.69 -9.68
N MET A 191 7.36 -2.71 -8.34
CA MET A 191 7.49 -3.96 -7.56
C MET A 191 6.39 -4.97 -7.93
N ALA A 192 5.13 -4.53 -7.95
CA ALA A 192 4.01 -5.40 -8.27
C ALA A 192 4.04 -5.91 -9.72
N ARG A 193 4.35 -5.02 -10.68
CA ARG A 193 4.49 -5.40 -12.10
C ARG A 193 5.63 -6.41 -12.30
N SER A 194 6.75 -6.21 -11.63
CA SER A 194 7.89 -7.13 -11.71
C SER A 194 7.56 -8.49 -11.13
N LEU A 195 6.86 -8.53 -9.98
CA LEU A 195 6.42 -9.78 -9.37
C LEU A 195 5.41 -10.51 -10.26
N ALA A 196 4.39 -9.80 -10.78
CA ALA A 196 3.40 -10.37 -11.70
C ALA A 196 4.06 -10.95 -12.95
N GLY A 197 5.04 -10.23 -13.52
CA GLY A 197 5.80 -10.70 -14.69
C GLY A 197 6.74 -11.88 -14.42
N ALA A 198 7.04 -12.17 -13.14
CA ALA A 198 7.88 -13.30 -12.74
C ALA A 198 7.09 -14.55 -12.35
N THR A 199 5.77 -14.46 -12.25
CA THR A 199 4.86 -15.57 -11.94
C THR A 199 4.31 -16.21 -13.22
N ASP A 200 3.63 -17.34 -13.08
CA ASP A 200 3.09 -18.17 -14.18
C ASP A 200 1.81 -17.62 -14.84
N GLY A 201 1.37 -16.41 -14.49
CA GLY A 201 0.15 -15.78 -15.00
C GLY A 201 -1.13 -16.19 -14.25
N GLN A 202 -1.05 -17.06 -13.24
CA GLN A 202 -2.19 -17.43 -12.38
C GLN A 202 -2.19 -16.67 -11.05
N THR A 203 -1.17 -15.84 -10.83
CA THR A 203 -1.02 -14.98 -9.67
C THR A 203 -1.34 -13.55 -10.07
N THR A 204 -2.31 -12.95 -9.41
CA THR A 204 -2.61 -11.52 -9.55
C THR A 204 -1.94 -10.74 -8.44
N VAL A 205 -1.24 -9.67 -8.79
CA VAL A 205 -0.48 -8.86 -7.84
C VAL A 205 -1.12 -7.49 -7.69
N ILE A 206 -1.31 -7.06 -6.44
CA ILE A 206 -1.88 -5.76 -6.11
C ILE A 206 -0.77 -4.88 -5.52
N ALA A 207 -0.49 -3.73 -6.13
CA ALA A 207 0.29 -2.68 -5.52
C ALA A 207 -0.61 -1.88 -4.58
N TRP A 208 -0.35 -1.89 -3.26
CA TRP A 208 -1.22 -1.26 -2.28
C TRP A 208 -0.51 -0.13 -1.53
N VAL A 209 -0.82 1.11 -1.88
CA VAL A 209 -0.43 2.33 -1.15
C VAL A 209 -1.67 2.85 -0.42
N GLY A 210 -2.12 2.14 0.60
CA GLY A 210 -3.35 2.45 1.34
C GLY A 210 -3.10 3.09 2.71
N TYR A 211 -1.91 3.64 2.96
CA TYR A 211 -1.57 4.35 4.19
C TYR A 211 -0.67 5.56 3.91
N THR A 212 -0.58 6.48 4.86
CA THR A 212 0.37 7.60 4.77
C THR A 212 1.78 7.10 5.04
N THR A 213 2.61 7.04 4.01
CA THR A 213 4.00 6.60 4.11
C THR A 213 4.89 7.70 4.71
N PRO A 214 5.91 7.37 5.52
CA PRO A 214 6.89 8.37 5.97
C PRO A 214 7.60 9.04 4.78
N VAL A 215 8.05 10.26 4.98
CA VAL A 215 8.95 10.96 4.05
C VAL A 215 10.38 10.84 4.57
N GLY A 216 11.26 10.25 3.74
CA GLY A 216 12.64 10.01 4.08
C GLY A 216 12.81 9.11 5.32
N ILE A 217 13.95 9.29 6.01
CA ILE A 217 14.35 8.52 7.19
C ILE A 217 14.19 9.33 8.49
N GLY A 218 13.30 10.33 8.49
CA GLY A 218 13.07 11.25 9.62
C GLY A 218 12.24 10.63 10.76
N PRO A 219 11.72 11.49 11.69
CA PRO A 219 10.99 11.04 12.88
C PRO A 219 9.80 10.13 12.59
N ASP A 220 9.08 10.36 11.50
CA ASP A 220 7.94 9.52 11.12
C ASP A 220 8.36 8.10 10.68
N ALA A 221 9.54 7.98 10.05
CA ALA A 221 10.10 6.67 9.69
C ALA A 221 10.73 5.95 10.90
N ALA A 222 11.17 6.70 11.91
CA ALA A 222 11.75 6.14 13.14
C ALA A 222 10.71 5.68 14.17
N THR A 223 9.42 6.01 13.97
CA THR A 223 8.31 5.67 14.87
C THR A 223 7.29 4.77 14.21
N GLY A 224 6.46 4.06 15.01
CA GLY A 224 5.37 3.23 14.48
C GLY A 224 4.08 3.97 14.17
N ARG A 225 3.99 5.27 14.45
CA ARG A 225 2.73 6.03 14.43
C ARG A 225 1.97 5.94 13.09
N LEU A 226 2.66 6.11 11.97
CA LEU A 226 2.02 5.99 10.66
C LEU A 226 1.65 4.55 10.31
N ALA A 227 2.44 3.57 10.78
CA ALA A 227 2.13 2.16 10.61
C ALA A 227 0.94 1.72 11.47
N GLU A 228 0.81 2.24 12.70
CA GLU A 228 -0.35 2.02 13.58
C GLU A 228 -1.65 2.54 12.95
N ALA A 229 -1.59 3.68 12.24
CA ALA A 229 -2.73 4.18 11.46
C ALA A 229 -2.97 3.38 10.16
N GLY A 230 -1.94 2.79 9.57
CA GLY A 230 -2.00 2.01 8.34
C GLY A 230 -2.47 0.57 8.53
N ALA A 231 -2.13 -0.06 9.66
CA ALA A 231 -2.45 -1.46 9.93
C ALA A 231 -3.97 -1.77 9.88
N PRO A 232 -4.87 -0.98 10.49
CA PRO A 232 -6.32 -1.19 10.35
C PRO A 232 -6.82 -1.05 8.91
N ARG A 233 -6.19 -0.21 8.10
CA ARG A 233 -6.56 -0.05 6.68
C ARG A 233 -6.13 -1.27 5.87
N LEU A 234 -4.92 -1.81 6.11
CA LEU A 234 -4.46 -3.03 5.47
C LEU A 234 -5.36 -4.23 5.86
N ARG A 235 -5.73 -4.31 7.14
CA ARG A 235 -6.67 -5.34 7.60
C ARG A 235 -7.98 -5.27 6.83
N ARG A 236 -8.62 -4.10 6.81
CA ARG A 236 -9.91 -3.91 6.13
C ARG A 236 -9.81 -4.20 4.62
N PHE A 237 -8.69 -3.82 3.99
CA PHE A 237 -8.45 -4.14 2.59
C PHE A 237 -8.39 -5.64 2.34
N VAL A 238 -7.65 -6.40 3.16
CA VAL A 238 -7.56 -7.88 3.05
C VAL A 238 -8.91 -8.54 3.34
N GLU A 239 -9.63 -8.08 4.39
CA GLU A 239 -11.01 -8.53 4.66
C GLU A 239 -11.94 -8.25 3.46
N GLY A 240 -11.71 -7.16 2.73
CA GLY A 240 -12.45 -6.84 1.51
C GLY A 240 -12.16 -7.78 0.34
N LEU A 241 -10.94 -8.28 0.22
CA LEU A 241 -10.60 -9.32 -0.77
C LEU A 241 -11.29 -10.65 -0.42
N ASP A 242 -11.29 -11.04 0.86
CA ASP A 242 -11.99 -12.24 1.34
C ASP A 242 -13.51 -12.14 1.11
N ALA A 243 -14.12 -10.99 1.40
CA ALA A 243 -15.56 -10.75 1.21
C ALA A 243 -16.03 -10.91 -0.24
N VAL A 244 -15.17 -10.63 -1.22
CA VAL A 244 -15.48 -10.85 -2.64
C VAL A 244 -15.01 -12.21 -3.15
N GLY A 245 -14.65 -13.14 -2.25
CA GLY A 245 -14.33 -14.54 -2.57
C GLY A 245 -12.92 -14.76 -3.13
N LEU A 246 -12.00 -13.81 -2.99
CA LEU A 246 -10.63 -13.97 -3.41
C LEU A 246 -9.82 -14.82 -2.40
N PRO A 247 -8.81 -15.58 -2.85
CA PRO A 247 -7.98 -16.38 -1.97
C PRO A 247 -7.18 -15.53 -0.99
N ASP A 248 -6.84 -16.11 0.17
CA ASP A 248 -5.96 -15.48 1.18
C ASP A 248 -4.64 -15.05 0.51
N PRO A 249 -4.24 -13.76 0.58
CA PRO A 249 -3.09 -13.27 -0.16
C PRO A 249 -1.75 -13.64 0.48
N ALA A 250 -0.69 -13.65 -0.35
CA ALA A 250 0.68 -13.50 0.13
C ALA A 250 1.02 -11.99 0.21
N LEU A 251 1.52 -11.52 1.37
CA LEU A 251 1.91 -10.11 1.56
C LEU A 251 3.40 -9.92 1.38
N PHE A 252 3.80 -8.97 0.54
CA PHE A 252 5.19 -8.56 0.31
C PHE A 252 5.40 -7.16 0.83
N CYS A 253 6.05 -7.04 1.98
CA CYS A 253 6.12 -5.82 2.76
C CYS A 253 7.54 -5.25 2.75
N HIS A 254 7.74 -4.18 1.97
CA HIS A 254 9.04 -3.56 1.78
C HIS A 254 9.31 -2.45 2.80
N SER A 255 10.51 -2.43 3.36
CA SER A 255 11.01 -1.34 4.19
C SER A 255 10.04 -1.01 5.36
N TYR A 256 9.61 0.25 5.52
CA TYR A 256 8.62 0.65 6.53
C TYR A 256 7.27 -0.07 6.36
N GLY A 257 6.92 -0.56 5.17
CA GLY A 257 5.74 -1.41 4.95
C GLY A 257 5.75 -2.67 5.81
N SER A 258 6.93 -3.20 6.18
CA SER A 258 7.03 -4.34 7.10
C SER A 258 6.56 -4.00 8.52
N VAL A 259 6.66 -2.75 8.94
CA VAL A 259 6.11 -2.28 10.23
C VAL A 259 4.59 -2.28 10.20
N VAL A 260 3.98 -1.83 9.08
CA VAL A 260 2.53 -1.89 8.87
C VAL A 260 2.04 -3.33 8.90
N CYS A 261 2.70 -4.21 8.15
CA CYS A 261 2.34 -5.62 8.06
C CYS A 261 2.52 -6.35 9.41
N GLY A 262 3.59 -6.05 10.15
CA GLY A 262 3.81 -6.64 11.47
C GLY A 262 2.71 -6.27 12.47
N LEU A 263 2.28 -5.01 12.47
CA LEU A 263 1.17 -4.55 13.33
C LEU A 263 -0.20 -5.10 12.89
N ALA A 264 -0.39 -5.36 11.60
CA ALA A 264 -1.63 -5.91 11.07
C ALA A 264 -1.70 -7.44 11.22
N ALA A 265 -0.56 -8.14 11.26
CA ALA A 265 -0.44 -9.59 11.18
C ALA A 265 -1.38 -10.40 12.08
N PRO A 266 -1.62 -10.02 13.37
CA PRO A 266 -2.50 -10.79 14.24
C PRO A 266 -3.97 -10.84 13.77
N HIS A 267 -4.34 -9.95 12.85
CA HIS A 267 -5.72 -9.75 12.41
C HIS A 267 -5.89 -10.02 10.90
N LEU A 268 -4.88 -10.57 10.24
CA LEU A 268 -4.91 -10.83 8.80
C LEU A 268 -5.04 -12.32 8.49
N ARG A 269 -5.90 -12.63 7.54
CA ARG A 269 -5.89 -13.91 6.85
C ARG A 269 -4.95 -13.77 5.65
N MET A 270 -3.87 -14.52 5.66
CA MET A 270 -2.85 -14.52 4.61
C MET A 270 -2.09 -15.85 4.61
N THR A 271 -1.58 -16.25 3.46
CA THR A 271 -0.80 -17.48 3.33
C THR A 271 0.66 -17.26 3.74
N ASP A 272 1.23 -16.13 3.35
CA ASP A 272 2.63 -15.79 3.53
C ASP A 272 2.82 -14.32 3.90
N LEU A 273 3.75 -14.05 4.79
CA LEU A 273 4.21 -12.71 5.15
C LEU A 273 5.70 -12.61 4.80
N VAL A 274 5.99 -11.96 3.69
CA VAL A 274 7.35 -11.76 3.18
C VAL A 274 7.80 -10.35 3.49
N VAL A 275 8.82 -10.19 4.33
CA VAL A 275 9.39 -8.87 4.64
C VAL A 275 10.77 -8.72 4.01
N LEU A 276 11.02 -7.58 3.39
CA LEU A 276 12.23 -7.31 2.62
C LEU A 276 12.76 -5.91 2.93
N GLY A 277 14.06 -5.80 3.15
CA GLY A 277 14.68 -4.54 3.55
C GLY A 277 14.05 -3.93 4.81
N SER A 278 13.68 -4.74 5.78
CA SER A 278 12.87 -4.35 6.93
C SER A 278 13.70 -3.66 8.03
N PRO A 279 13.24 -2.55 8.61
CA PRO A 279 13.82 -1.96 9.82
C PRO A 279 13.41 -2.68 11.11
N GLY A 280 12.57 -3.72 11.02
CA GLY A 280 11.88 -4.42 12.09
C GLY A 280 10.36 -4.42 11.87
N MET A 281 9.63 -5.19 12.68
CA MET A 281 8.19 -5.42 12.53
C MET A 281 7.38 -5.06 13.79
N ARG A 282 7.99 -4.42 14.76
CA ARG A 282 7.48 -4.20 16.13
C ARG A 282 7.14 -5.51 16.86
N ALA A 283 7.78 -6.58 16.47
CA ALA A 283 7.70 -7.90 17.06
C ALA A 283 9.09 -8.34 17.55
N ALA A 284 9.14 -9.16 18.60
CA ALA A 284 10.38 -9.70 19.12
C ALA A 284 10.90 -10.86 18.24
N ASP A 285 9.97 -11.67 17.74
CA ASP A 285 10.19 -12.85 16.91
C ASP A 285 8.96 -13.14 16.05
N ALA A 286 9.04 -14.14 15.17
CA ALA A 286 7.96 -14.54 14.27
C ALA A 286 6.73 -15.07 15.04
N GLY A 287 6.92 -15.73 16.18
CA GLY A 287 5.84 -16.24 17.04
C GLY A 287 5.02 -15.09 17.65
N SER A 288 5.66 -13.99 18.02
CA SER A 288 5.01 -12.81 18.60
C SER A 288 4.18 -11.99 17.60
N LEU A 289 4.28 -12.29 16.31
CA LEU A 289 3.41 -11.69 15.27
C LEU A 289 1.95 -12.15 15.34
N GLY A 290 1.65 -13.23 16.08
CA GLY A 290 0.27 -13.72 16.26
C GLY A 290 -0.42 -14.17 14.96
N THR A 291 0.35 -14.60 13.96
CA THR A 291 -0.15 -15.08 12.67
C THR A 291 0.13 -16.56 12.47
N THR A 292 -0.70 -17.24 11.69
CA THR A 292 -0.49 -18.62 11.22
C THR A 292 0.22 -18.66 9.85
N ALA A 293 0.42 -17.52 9.21
CA ALA A 293 1.12 -17.42 7.93
C ALA A 293 2.59 -17.82 8.04
N ARG A 294 3.16 -18.31 6.95
CA ARG A 294 4.61 -18.51 6.85
C ARG A 294 5.32 -17.15 6.82
N VAL A 295 6.24 -16.92 7.74
CA VAL A 295 6.99 -15.66 7.80
C VAL A 295 8.33 -15.83 7.11
N TRP A 296 8.64 -14.94 6.16
CA TRP A 296 9.84 -14.92 5.35
C TRP A 296 10.56 -13.59 5.49
N ALA A 297 11.88 -13.60 5.45
CA ALA A 297 12.67 -12.36 5.53
C ALA A 297 13.82 -12.35 4.52
N ALA A 298 13.94 -11.23 3.79
CA ALA A 298 15.03 -10.96 2.86
C ALA A 298 15.78 -9.68 3.27
N ARG A 299 17.12 -9.72 3.25
CA ARG A 299 17.98 -8.55 3.31
C ARG A 299 19.25 -8.79 2.51
N SER A 300 19.52 -7.89 1.57
CA SER A 300 20.77 -7.86 0.82
C SER A 300 21.91 -7.34 1.70
N ALA A 301 23.11 -7.83 1.47
CA ALA A 301 24.32 -7.30 2.10
C ALA A 301 24.60 -5.84 1.70
N GLY A 302 24.17 -5.42 0.49
CA GLY A 302 24.27 -4.04 -0.01
C GLY A 302 23.18 -3.11 0.51
N ASP A 303 22.17 -3.61 1.22
CA ASP A 303 21.09 -2.80 1.74
C ASP A 303 21.52 -1.98 2.96
N TRP A 304 21.39 -0.66 2.87
CA TRP A 304 21.76 0.26 3.96
C TRP A 304 20.92 0.04 5.23
N ILE A 305 19.73 -0.56 5.12
CA ILE A 305 18.84 -0.83 6.26
C ILE A 305 19.52 -1.71 7.33
N GLY A 306 20.47 -2.54 6.91
CA GLY A 306 21.28 -3.35 7.84
C GLY A 306 22.14 -2.52 8.80
N LYS A 307 22.32 -1.23 8.55
CA LYS A 307 23.05 -0.29 9.43
C LYS A 307 22.13 0.44 10.40
N VAL A 308 20.82 0.30 10.27
CA VAL A 308 19.83 0.89 11.19
C VAL A 308 19.81 0.03 12.46
N PRO A 309 19.81 0.67 13.66
CA PRO A 309 19.70 -0.09 14.90
C PRO A 309 18.39 -0.86 14.99
N HIS A 310 18.47 -2.19 15.07
CA HIS A 310 17.29 -3.06 15.23
C HIS A 310 16.89 -3.16 16.72
N LEU A 311 16.52 -2.02 17.28
CA LEU A 311 16.10 -1.88 18.68
C LEU A 311 14.74 -1.18 18.72
N ARG A 312 14.02 -1.37 19.81
CA ARG A 312 12.84 -0.61 20.14
C ARG A 312 12.96 -0.06 21.54
N LEU A 313 12.91 1.26 21.65
CA LEU A 313 12.91 1.97 22.92
C LEU A 313 11.72 2.93 22.93
N PHE A 314 10.71 2.63 23.73
CA PHE A 314 9.42 3.33 23.70
C PHE A 314 8.81 3.36 22.29
N GLU A 315 8.63 4.55 21.72
CA GLU A 315 8.08 4.75 20.38
C GLU A 315 9.13 4.71 19.26
N LEU A 316 10.42 4.78 19.60
CA LEU A 316 11.51 4.79 18.63
C LEU A 316 11.97 3.39 18.27
N GLY A 317 12.21 3.20 16.97
CA GLY A 317 12.68 1.94 16.40
C GLY A 317 11.57 0.89 16.21
N HIS A 318 11.91 -0.17 15.52
CA HIS A 318 10.94 -1.16 15.05
C HIS A 318 11.22 -2.59 15.56
N GLY A 319 12.19 -2.74 16.45
CA GLY A 319 12.50 -4.02 17.11
C GLY A 319 13.47 -4.89 16.34
N THR A 320 13.41 -6.18 16.60
CA THR A 320 14.37 -7.18 16.11
C THR A 320 14.44 -7.24 14.60
N ASP A 321 15.65 -7.44 14.07
CA ASP A 321 15.89 -7.73 12.64
C ASP A 321 15.18 -9.03 12.22
N PRO A 322 14.23 -9.00 11.29
CA PRO A 322 13.53 -10.22 10.85
C PRO A 322 14.46 -11.23 10.17
N THR A 323 15.64 -10.77 9.72
CA THR A 323 16.65 -11.67 9.13
C THR A 323 17.61 -12.29 10.16
N ALA A 324 17.53 -11.91 11.43
CA ALA A 324 18.33 -12.53 12.48
C ALA A 324 17.88 -13.98 12.72
N PRO A 325 18.79 -14.91 12.97
CA PRO A 325 18.44 -16.33 13.22
C PRO A 325 17.44 -16.51 14.36
N GLY A 326 17.55 -15.69 15.41
CA GLY A 326 16.65 -15.73 16.57
C GLY A 326 15.24 -15.20 16.33
N PHE A 327 14.99 -14.52 15.20
CA PHE A 327 13.64 -14.04 14.86
C PHE A 327 12.73 -15.19 14.43
N GLY A 328 13.24 -16.25 13.81
CA GLY A 328 12.46 -17.42 13.41
C GLY A 328 11.75 -17.28 12.05
N ALA A 329 12.01 -16.24 11.27
CA ALA A 329 11.55 -16.15 9.89
C ALA A 329 12.39 -17.04 8.96
N ARG A 330 11.77 -17.60 7.91
CA ARG A 330 12.45 -18.31 6.84
C ARG A 330 13.26 -17.31 6.01
N ARG A 331 14.48 -17.68 5.64
CA ARG A 331 15.35 -16.80 4.86
C ARG A 331 15.02 -16.89 3.38
N VAL A 332 14.85 -15.72 2.76
CA VAL A 332 14.82 -15.61 1.31
C VAL A 332 16.20 -15.18 0.80
N PRO A 333 16.77 -15.84 -0.23
CA PRO A 333 18.05 -15.45 -0.81
C PRO A 333 17.95 -14.02 -1.40
N ALA A 334 19.01 -13.23 -1.22
CA ALA A 334 19.10 -11.85 -1.72
C ALA A 334 20.57 -11.48 -2.06
N GLN A 335 21.36 -12.44 -2.54
CA GLN A 335 22.77 -12.22 -2.87
C GLN A 335 22.95 -11.36 -4.12
N ARG A 336 22.00 -11.43 -5.06
CA ARG A 336 22.02 -10.66 -6.31
C ARG A 336 21.20 -9.37 -6.25
N VAL A 337 20.78 -8.96 -5.05
CA VAL A 337 20.09 -7.69 -4.82
C VAL A 337 21.14 -6.61 -4.52
N SER A 338 21.19 -5.55 -5.34
CA SER A 338 22.24 -4.52 -5.26
C SER A 338 22.03 -3.56 -4.08
N GLY A 339 20.77 -3.26 -3.70
CA GLY A 339 20.46 -2.26 -2.69
C GLY A 339 19.02 -2.32 -2.20
N HIS A 340 18.62 -1.29 -1.47
CA HIS A 340 17.32 -1.23 -0.77
C HIS A 340 16.09 -1.31 -1.68
N SER A 341 16.22 -0.86 -2.94
CA SER A 341 15.10 -0.78 -3.88
C SER A 341 15.06 -1.91 -4.92
N ASP A 342 16.05 -2.81 -4.93
CA ASP A 342 16.26 -3.71 -6.07
C ASP A 342 15.77 -5.15 -5.83
N TYR A 343 15.04 -5.40 -4.76
CA TYR A 343 14.54 -6.75 -4.44
C TYR A 343 13.67 -7.35 -5.53
N PHE A 344 12.92 -6.52 -6.24
CA PHE A 344 12.07 -6.92 -7.36
C PHE A 344 12.73 -6.72 -8.74
N ALA A 345 14.03 -6.41 -8.79
CA ALA A 345 14.71 -6.26 -10.08
C ALA A 345 14.80 -7.62 -10.81
N PRO A 346 14.56 -7.66 -12.13
CA PRO A 346 14.67 -8.89 -12.92
C PRO A 346 16.04 -9.56 -12.78
N GLY A 347 16.02 -10.88 -12.69
CA GLY A 347 17.24 -11.67 -12.54
C GLY A 347 17.79 -11.77 -11.12
N THR A 348 17.17 -11.12 -10.11
CA THR A 348 17.55 -11.34 -8.72
C THR A 348 17.05 -12.68 -8.21
N ASP A 349 17.81 -13.27 -7.28
CA ASP A 349 17.40 -14.47 -6.55
C ASP A 349 16.19 -14.20 -5.64
N ALA A 350 16.06 -12.99 -5.12
CA ALA A 350 14.91 -12.57 -4.34
C ALA A 350 13.62 -12.60 -5.17
N LEU A 351 13.60 -12.01 -6.36
CA LEU A 351 12.40 -12.01 -7.22
C LEU A 351 11.97 -13.43 -7.60
N ALA A 352 12.93 -14.32 -7.91
CA ALA A 352 12.62 -15.72 -8.23
C ALA A 352 11.98 -16.46 -7.04
N ALA A 353 12.48 -16.22 -5.83
CA ALA A 353 11.88 -16.77 -4.60
C ALA A 353 10.52 -16.15 -4.30
N PHE A 354 10.35 -14.83 -4.51
CA PHE A 354 9.07 -14.15 -4.31
C PHE A 354 8.00 -14.68 -5.26
N ALA A 355 8.34 -14.95 -6.53
CA ALA A 355 7.41 -15.56 -7.48
C ALA A 355 6.96 -16.94 -7.00
N ALA A 356 7.89 -17.80 -6.55
CA ALA A 356 7.54 -19.10 -6.00
C ALA A 356 6.62 -19.01 -4.78
N ILE A 357 6.90 -18.07 -3.86
CA ILE A 357 6.04 -17.85 -2.67
C ILE A 357 4.66 -17.34 -3.10
N ALA A 358 4.58 -16.39 -4.04
CA ALA A 358 3.33 -15.83 -4.53
C ALA A 358 2.45 -16.88 -5.21
N GLU A 359 3.03 -17.91 -5.80
CA GLU A 359 2.37 -19.08 -6.39
C GLU A 359 2.07 -20.20 -5.37
N GLY A 360 2.23 -19.95 -4.09
CA GLY A 360 1.99 -20.92 -3.02
C GLY A 360 3.04 -22.02 -2.89
N ARG A 361 4.12 -21.96 -3.69
CA ARG A 361 5.24 -22.91 -3.62
C ARG A 361 6.21 -22.53 -2.48
N THR A 362 6.99 -23.46 -2.03
CA THR A 362 8.11 -23.17 -1.10
C THR A 362 9.30 -22.65 -1.90
N ALA A 363 9.88 -21.54 -1.44
CA ALA A 363 11.08 -20.94 -2.03
C ALA A 363 12.35 -21.77 -1.71
#